data_ea86aaf1d721bc469df41fb2787c891f
#
_entry.id   ea86aaf1d721bc469df41fb2787c891f
#
_cell.length_a   1.000
_cell.length_b   1.000
_cell.length_c   1.000
_cell.angle_alpha   90.00
_cell.angle_beta   90.00
_cell.angle_gamma   90.00
#
_symmetry.space_group_name_H-M   'P 1'
#
loop_
_entity.id
_entity.type
_entity.pdbx_description
1 polymer ?
#
loop_
_entity_poly.entity_id
_entity_poly.type
_entity_poly.pdbx_seq_one_letter_code
_entity_poly.pdbx_strand_id
1 'polypeptide(L)'
;MLIIGNGRMITRDASKAFIENGAVAMDGNTIGMVGTTDEVKKAYPDGEFVDARGGVIMPAFINTHEHIYSSFARGLSIKGYNPKGFLDILDGQWWTIDRHLTLEQTRLSAMATYIDSIRNGVTTVFDHHASFGHITGSLSAIESAAKDLGVRTCLCYEISDRDGMDKSRESVMENVNFIKHALADDSDMIAAMMGMHASFTISDETMELCNELKPDGVGYHIHVAEGIYDLHQCLKEHSKRIVDRLYDWNILGPKTLLGHCIYINEHEMDLIKETDTMVVHNPESNMGNACGCPPTMELVHKGIVTGLGTDGYTHDMLESWKVANILHKHHLCDPNAAWGEIPKMLFENNAIIANRYFKKPLGVLKEGAAADVIVMDYNPLTPMRADNVNGHLLFGTTGHDVVTTVCNGKVLMKDREVLVCDVDKVMADCRQSAQELADDINGGK
;
A
#
# COMPACT_ATOMS: atom_id res chain seq x y z
N MET A 1 -11.76 8.52 25.87
CA MET A 1 -12.00 9.36 24.69
C MET A 1 -10.72 10.08 24.36
N LEU A 2 -10.16 9.88 23.17
CA LEU A 2 -9.02 10.65 22.65
C LEU A 2 -9.55 11.71 21.69
N ILE A 3 -9.09 12.95 21.83
CA ILE A 3 -9.52 14.10 21.03
C ILE A 3 -8.29 14.70 20.35
N ILE A 4 -8.37 14.91 19.03
CA ILE A 4 -7.39 15.71 18.29
C ILE A 4 -8.14 16.96 17.80
N GLY A 5 -7.64 18.15 18.12
CA GLY A 5 -8.32 19.39 17.77
C GLY A 5 -7.38 20.60 17.60
N ASN A 6 -7.95 21.79 17.47
CA ASN A 6 -7.23 23.04 17.17
C ASN A 6 -6.48 22.97 15.81
N GLY A 7 -7.05 22.31 14.80
CA GLY A 7 -6.43 22.21 13.48
C GLY A 7 -7.40 22.49 12.33
N ARG A 8 -6.86 22.70 11.14
CA ARG A 8 -7.63 22.74 9.90
C ARG A 8 -7.94 21.30 9.51
N MET A 9 -9.22 20.94 9.61
CA MET A 9 -9.61 19.56 9.40
C MET A 9 -10.11 19.33 7.97
N ILE A 10 -9.50 18.36 7.30
CA ILE A 10 -9.91 17.81 6.00
C ILE A 10 -10.56 16.46 6.28
N THR A 11 -11.88 16.36 6.18
CA THR A 11 -12.60 15.15 6.61
C THR A 11 -12.67 14.07 5.53
N ARG A 12 -12.56 14.45 4.26
CA ARG A 12 -12.88 13.60 3.09
C ARG A 12 -14.35 13.12 3.07
N ASP A 13 -15.20 13.68 3.92
CA ASP A 13 -16.66 13.53 3.86
C ASP A 13 -17.26 14.70 3.07
N ALA A 14 -17.90 14.40 1.95
CA ALA A 14 -18.48 15.41 1.06
C ALA A 14 -19.52 16.31 1.77
N SER A 15 -20.19 15.80 2.81
CA SER A 15 -21.18 16.57 3.57
C SER A 15 -20.55 17.66 4.45
N LYS A 16 -19.27 17.50 4.82
CA LYS A 16 -18.54 18.42 5.71
C LYS A 16 -17.03 18.41 5.41
N ALA A 17 -16.66 18.66 4.17
CA ALA A 17 -15.31 18.40 3.64
C ALA A 17 -14.17 19.14 4.36
N PHE A 18 -14.43 20.31 4.96
CA PHE A 18 -13.44 21.14 5.64
C PHE A 18 -14.00 21.86 6.86
N ILE A 19 -13.23 21.90 7.96
CA ILE A 19 -13.56 22.63 9.18
C ILE A 19 -12.32 23.41 9.62
N GLU A 20 -12.38 24.74 9.68
CA GLU A 20 -11.21 25.60 9.91
C GLU A 20 -10.58 25.42 11.30
N ASN A 21 -11.38 25.26 12.34
CA ASN A 21 -10.93 24.91 13.70
C ASN A 21 -11.62 23.63 14.13
N GLY A 22 -11.24 22.53 13.50
CA GLY A 22 -11.85 21.22 13.66
C GLY A 22 -11.27 20.40 14.80
N ALA A 23 -12.09 19.45 15.28
CA ALA A 23 -11.66 18.38 16.16
C ALA A 23 -12.38 17.08 15.84
N VAL A 24 -11.70 15.97 16.09
CA VAL A 24 -12.23 14.61 16.05
C VAL A 24 -12.08 13.95 17.41
N ALA A 25 -13.17 13.36 17.92
CA ALA A 25 -13.16 12.54 19.14
C ALA A 25 -13.26 11.06 18.77
N MET A 26 -12.41 10.25 19.36
CA MET A 26 -12.29 8.81 19.13
C MET A 26 -12.64 8.04 20.39
N ASP A 27 -13.58 7.10 20.27
CA ASP A 27 -13.95 6.15 21.33
C ASP A 27 -13.40 4.76 20.99
N GLY A 28 -12.32 4.40 21.68
CA GLY A 28 -11.57 3.20 21.27
C GLY A 28 -11.15 3.30 19.81
N ASN A 29 -11.54 2.34 19.02
CA ASN A 29 -11.15 2.24 17.61
C ASN A 29 -12.16 2.86 16.61
N THR A 30 -13.03 3.72 17.07
CA THR A 30 -14.11 4.30 16.24
C THR A 30 -14.18 5.82 16.44
N ILE A 31 -14.42 6.57 15.38
CA ILE A 31 -14.70 8.00 15.47
C ILE A 31 -16.10 8.19 16.06
N GLY A 32 -16.19 8.86 17.21
CA GLY A 32 -17.44 9.14 17.90
C GLY A 32 -18.04 10.51 17.54
N MET A 33 -17.22 11.50 17.22
CA MET A 33 -17.72 12.84 16.85
C MET A 33 -16.70 13.58 15.97
N VAL A 34 -17.21 14.35 15.01
CA VAL A 34 -16.45 15.31 14.19
C VAL A 34 -17.16 16.66 14.22
N GLY A 35 -16.46 17.71 14.62
CA GLY A 35 -17.05 19.04 14.76
C GLY A 35 -15.99 20.13 14.86
N THR A 36 -16.42 21.32 15.28
CA THR A 36 -15.49 22.35 15.72
C THR A 36 -14.83 21.94 17.04
N THR A 37 -13.63 22.46 17.31
CA THR A 37 -12.92 22.15 18.55
C THR A 37 -13.76 22.46 19.80
N ASP A 38 -14.52 23.57 19.80
CA ASP A 38 -15.36 23.96 20.92
C ASP A 38 -16.55 23.00 21.12
N GLU A 39 -17.18 22.55 20.02
CA GLU A 39 -18.28 21.57 20.08
C GLU A 39 -17.80 20.25 20.67
N VAL A 40 -16.66 19.73 20.19
CA VAL A 40 -16.12 18.45 20.64
C VAL A 40 -15.63 18.52 22.09
N LYS A 41 -14.94 19.59 22.49
CA LYS A 41 -14.53 19.79 23.90
C LYS A 41 -15.71 19.93 24.85
N LYS A 42 -16.78 20.57 24.41
CA LYS A 42 -18.02 20.67 25.19
C LYS A 42 -18.71 19.33 25.36
N ALA A 43 -18.71 18.50 24.34
CA ALA A 43 -19.27 17.14 24.39
C ALA A 43 -18.45 16.18 25.25
N TYR A 44 -17.12 16.33 25.26
CA TYR A 44 -16.19 15.44 25.95
C TYR A 44 -15.17 16.24 26.79
N PRO A 45 -15.61 16.90 27.88
CA PRO A 45 -14.75 17.80 28.68
C PRO A 45 -13.57 17.09 29.35
N ASP A 46 -13.69 15.79 29.66
CA ASP A 46 -12.66 14.97 30.31
C ASP A 46 -11.84 14.13 29.31
N GLY A 47 -11.97 14.38 28.00
CA GLY A 47 -11.23 13.67 26.97
C GLY A 47 -9.74 14.05 26.98
N GLU A 48 -8.87 13.05 26.75
CA GLU A 48 -7.44 13.28 26.49
C GLU A 48 -7.30 14.12 25.20
N PHE A 49 -6.64 15.27 25.30
CA PHE A 49 -6.55 16.23 24.20
C PHE A 49 -5.15 16.29 23.59
N VAL A 50 -5.09 16.07 22.27
CA VAL A 50 -3.91 16.30 21.44
C VAL A 50 -4.13 17.59 20.64
N ASP A 51 -3.25 18.56 20.83
CA ASP A 51 -3.34 19.87 20.16
C ASP A 51 -2.63 19.82 18.80
N ALA A 52 -3.38 20.01 17.72
CA ALA A 52 -2.83 20.10 16.38
C ALA A 52 -2.14 21.45 16.07
N ARG A 53 -2.14 22.40 17.00
CA ARG A 53 -1.43 23.70 16.94
C ARG A 53 -1.68 24.47 15.63
N GLY A 54 -2.89 24.39 15.08
CA GLY A 54 -3.23 25.01 13.81
C GLY A 54 -2.81 24.24 12.56
N GLY A 55 -2.19 23.07 12.72
CA GLY A 55 -1.83 22.17 11.62
C GLY A 55 -3.05 21.54 10.93
N VAL A 56 -2.79 20.60 10.04
CA VAL A 56 -3.85 19.91 9.29
C VAL A 56 -4.18 18.58 9.96
N ILE A 57 -5.47 18.36 10.26
CA ILE A 57 -6.02 17.10 10.74
C ILE A 57 -6.73 16.42 9.57
N MET A 58 -6.41 15.16 9.27
CA MET A 58 -7.04 14.44 8.17
C MET A 58 -7.02 12.92 8.40
N PRO A 59 -7.79 12.13 7.60
CA PRO A 59 -7.66 10.68 7.63
C PRO A 59 -6.24 10.26 7.32
N ALA A 60 -5.76 9.21 7.98
CA ALA A 60 -4.47 8.61 7.68
C ALA A 60 -4.43 8.03 6.26
N PHE A 61 -3.23 7.93 5.70
CA PHE A 61 -3.02 7.39 4.37
C PHE A 61 -3.15 5.87 4.33
N ILE A 62 -3.55 5.39 3.18
CA ILE A 62 -3.66 3.98 2.83
C ILE A 62 -2.70 3.72 1.65
N ASN A 63 -1.78 2.79 1.80
CA ASN A 63 -0.92 2.30 0.72
C ASN A 63 -1.50 0.99 0.18
N THR A 64 -1.92 0.97 -1.08
CA THR A 64 -2.63 -0.18 -1.65
C THR A 64 -1.74 -1.17 -2.40
N HIS A 65 -0.44 -0.92 -2.46
CA HIS A 65 0.56 -1.87 -2.98
C HIS A 65 1.96 -1.51 -2.52
N GLU A 66 2.60 -2.45 -1.86
CA GLU A 66 3.96 -2.33 -1.36
C GLU A 66 4.65 -3.69 -1.32
N HIS A 67 5.97 -3.69 -1.33
CA HIS A 67 6.83 -4.83 -1.03
C HIS A 67 7.62 -4.54 0.25
N ILE A 68 7.11 -4.98 1.38
CA ILE A 68 7.70 -4.71 2.72
C ILE A 68 9.18 -5.11 2.79
N TYR A 69 9.56 -6.24 2.19
CA TYR A 69 10.94 -6.72 2.21
C TYR A 69 11.93 -5.80 1.49
N SER A 70 11.44 -4.89 0.62
CA SER A 70 12.26 -3.93 -0.12
C SER A 70 13.03 -2.95 0.77
N SER A 71 12.61 -2.77 2.03
CA SER A 71 13.34 -1.93 2.98
C SER A 71 14.79 -2.38 3.17
N PHE A 72 15.08 -3.68 3.02
CA PHE A 72 16.44 -4.22 3.09
C PHE A 72 17.20 -4.13 1.76
N ALA A 73 16.55 -3.74 0.67
CA ALA A 73 17.19 -3.46 -0.62
C ALA A 73 17.80 -2.06 -0.69
N ARG A 74 17.45 -1.16 0.23
CA ARG A 74 17.91 0.24 0.21
C ARG A 74 19.42 0.33 0.34
N GLY A 75 20.08 0.73 -0.75
CA GLY A 75 21.54 0.85 -0.80
C GLY A 75 22.30 -0.49 -0.80
N LEU A 76 21.59 -1.60 -0.93
CA LEU A 76 22.21 -2.92 -1.06
C LEU A 76 23.02 -3.00 -2.37
N SER A 77 24.30 -3.33 -2.24
CA SER A 77 25.17 -3.59 -3.39
C SER A 77 25.25 -5.09 -3.62
N ILE A 78 24.84 -5.53 -4.82
CA ILE A 78 24.94 -6.94 -5.25
C ILE A 78 26.10 -7.04 -6.23
N LYS A 79 27.06 -7.93 -5.95
CA LYS A 79 28.27 -8.12 -6.75
C LYS A 79 27.92 -8.60 -8.17
N GLY A 80 28.39 -7.84 -9.17
CA GLY A 80 28.14 -8.16 -10.57
C GLY A 80 26.79 -7.72 -11.11
N TYR A 81 25.93 -7.12 -10.30
CA TYR A 81 24.64 -6.59 -10.73
C TYR A 81 24.82 -5.40 -11.68
N ASN A 82 24.32 -5.54 -12.91
CA ASN A 82 24.37 -4.52 -13.94
C ASN A 82 23.20 -4.71 -14.92
N PRO A 83 21.97 -4.33 -14.52
CA PRO A 83 20.77 -4.61 -15.29
C PRO A 83 20.74 -3.83 -16.59
N LYS A 84 20.23 -4.47 -17.65
CA LYS A 84 20.00 -3.88 -18.97
C LYS A 84 18.52 -3.76 -19.31
N GLY A 85 17.66 -4.33 -18.47
CA GLY A 85 16.22 -4.31 -18.62
C GLY A 85 15.52 -4.82 -17.37
N PHE A 86 14.21 -4.78 -17.39
CA PHE A 86 13.38 -5.10 -16.23
C PHE A 86 13.58 -6.54 -15.70
N LEU A 87 13.74 -7.53 -16.61
CA LEU A 87 14.01 -8.91 -16.19
C LEU A 87 15.34 -9.05 -15.43
N ASP A 88 16.36 -8.28 -15.82
CA ASP A 88 17.64 -8.28 -15.10
C ASP A 88 17.50 -7.67 -13.70
N ILE A 89 16.57 -6.71 -13.53
CA ILE A 89 16.23 -6.14 -12.22
C ILE A 89 15.54 -7.20 -11.35
N LEU A 90 14.58 -7.92 -11.91
CA LEU A 90 13.90 -9.00 -11.19
C LEU A 90 14.88 -10.09 -10.76
N ASP A 91 15.62 -10.70 -11.69
CA ASP A 91 16.51 -11.83 -11.40
C ASP A 91 17.74 -11.41 -10.57
N GLY A 92 18.35 -10.30 -10.94
CA GLY A 92 19.61 -9.85 -10.32
C GLY A 92 19.46 -9.15 -8.98
N GLN A 93 18.29 -8.59 -8.66
CA GLN A 93 18.04 -7.88 -7.41
C GLN A 93 16.91 -8.54 -6.60
N TRP A 94 15.66 -8.47 -7.05
CA TRP A 94 14.50 -8.84 -6.23
C TRP A 94 14.47 -10.34 -5.92
N TRP A 95 14.64 -11.22 -6.93
CA TRP A 95 14.66 -12.66 -6.73
C TRP A 95 15.95 -13.15 -6.04
N THR A 96 17.04 -12.39 -6.15
CA THR A 96 18.25 -12.65 -5.37
C THR A 96 18.01 -12.36 -3.90
N ILE A 97 17.41 -11.22 -3.56
CA ILE A 97 17.10 -10.85 -2.17
C ILE A 97 16.14 -11.87 -1.55
N ASP A 98 15.02 -12.14 -2.20
CA ASP A 98 13.96 -12.99 -1.64
C ASP A 98 14.37 -14.45 -1.43
N ARG A 99 15.30 -14.99 -2.23
CA ARG A 99 15.90 -16.33 -2.04
C ARG A 99 16.79 -16.42 -0.81
N HIS A 100 17.30 -15.30 -0.30
CA HIS A 100 18.18 -15.24 0.87
C HIS A 100 17.48 -14.82 2.16
N LEU A 101 16.26 -14.28 2.08
CA LEU A 101 15.52 -13.83 3.26
C LEU A 101 15.19 -14.97 4.22
N THR A 102 15.52 -14.77 5.49
CA THR A 102 15.06 -15.59 6.61
C THR A 102 13.76 -15.02 7.19
N LEU A 103 13.04 -15.80 8.01
CA LEU A 103 11.82 -15.31 8.70
C LEU A 103 12.12 -14.11 9.62
N GLU A 104 13.28 -14.09 10.28
CA GLU A 104 13.68 -12.96 11.12
C GLU A 104 13.96 -11.72 10.27
N GLN A 105 14.62 -11.85 9.13
CA GLN A 105 14.85 -10.76 8.19
C GLN A 105 13.54 -10.24 7.61
N THR A 106 12.59 -11.13 7.29
CA THR A 106 11.23 -10.75 6.87
C THR A 106 10.54 -9.93 7.97
N ARG A 107 10.58 -10.38 9.23
CA ARG A 107 10.00 -9.64 10.35
C ARG A 107 10.67 -8.30 10.58
N LEU A 108 11.99 -8.23 10.56
CA LEU A 108 12.74 -6.98 10.78
C LEU A 108 12.55 -5.99 9.63
N SER A 109 12.48 -6.46 8.37
CA SER A 109 12.11 -5.60 7.24
C SER A 109 10.71 -5.00 7.42
N ALA A 110 9.76 -5.78 7.93
CA ALA A 110 8.42 -5.30 8.25
C ALA A 110 8.42 -4.27 9.40
N MET A 111 9.23 -4.49 10.45
CA MET A 111 9.40 -3.49 11.52
C MET A 111 9.91 -2.15 10.95
N ALA A 112 10.93 -2.19 10.09
CA ALA A 112 11.48 -0.97 9.46
C ALA A 112 10.44 -0.27 8.58
N THR A 113 9.76 -1.01 7.70
CA THR A 113 8.73 -0.48 6.81
C THR A 113 7.56 0.14 7.58
N TYR A 114 7.03 -0.54 8.59
CA TYR A 114 5.92 0.00 9.38
C TYR A 114 6.32 1.21 10.23
N ILE A 115 7.55 1.29 10.73
CA ILE A 115 8.06 2.50 11.41
C ILE A 115 8.10 3.68 10.43
N ASP A 116 8.58 3.47 9.19
CA ASP A 116 8.61 4.51 8.17
C ASP A 116 7.17 4.89 7.72
N SER A 117 6.28 3.90 7.58
CA SER A 117 4.85 4.13 7.31
C SER A 117 4.19 4.99 8.39
N ILE A 118 4.40 4.68 9.68
CA ILE A 118 3.91 5.49 10.80
C ILE A 118 4.43 6.93 10.71
N ARG A 119 5.71 7.11 10.39
CA ARG A 119 6.36 8.43 10.26
C ARG A 119 5.79 9.26 9.11
N ASN A 120 5.29 8.60 8.07
CA ASN A 120 4.69 9.24 6.90
C ASN A 120 3.14 9.25 6.94
N GLY A 121 2.55 8.86 8.08
CA GLY A 121 1.09 8.91 8.27
C GLY A 121 0.31 7.81 7.56
N VAL A 122 0.97 6.72 7.15
CA VAL A 122 0.34 5.55 6.56
C VAL A 122 -0.04 4.58 7.68
N THR A 123 -1.32 4.24 7.79
CA THR A 123 -1.85 3.34 8.83
C THR A 123 -2.38 2.02 8.28
N THR A 124 -2.57 1.93 6.97
CA THR A 124 -3.04 0.73 6.30
C THR A 124 -2.15 0.41 5.10
N VAL A 125 -1.58 -0.79 5.07
CA VAL A 125 -0.63 -1.24 4.03
C VAL A 125 -1.11 -2.54 3.40
N PHE A 126 -1.11 -2.60 2.07
CA PHE A 126 -1.30 -3.81 1.28
C PHE A 126 0.06 -4.30 0.79
N ASP A 127 0.55 -5.37 1.41
CA ASP A 127 1.86 -5.95 1.08
C ASP A 127 1.73 -7.09 0.08
N HIS A 128 2.66 -7.14 -0.84
CA HIS A 128 2.85 -8.24 -1.80
C HIS A 128 4.20 -8.88 -1.54
N HIS A 129 4.23 -9.91 -0.68
CA HIS A 129 5.45 -10.45 -0.07
C HIS A 129 6.09 -11.57 -0.88
N ALA A 130 7.42 -11.56 -0.97
CA ALA A 130 8.23 -12.65 -1.48
C ALA A 130 9.42 -12.97 -0.56
N SER A 131 9.62 -14.25 -0.26
CA SER A 131 10.77 -14.78 0.52
C SER A 131 10.98 -16.26 0.19
N PHE A 132 11.43 -16.56 -1.03
CA PHE A 132 11.57 -17.93 -1.51
C PHE A 132 12.62 -18.75 -0.73
N GLY A 133 13.50 -18.11 0.03
CA GLY A 133 14.35 -18.76 1.02
C GLY A 133 13.58 -19.43 2.16
N HIS A 134 12.53 -18.74 2.68
CA HIS A 134 11.69 -19.20 3.77
C HIS A 134 10.24 -18.76 3.53
N ILE A 135 9.45 -19.60 2.86
CA ILE A 135 8.06 -19.29 2.47
C ILE A 135 7.12 -19.42 3.66
N THR A 136 7.05 -20.65 4.20
CA THR A 136 6.10 -20.98 5.28
C THR A 136 6.37 -20.16 6.54
N GLY A 137 5.34 -19.42 6.99
CA GLY A 137 5.39 -18.57 8.18
C GLY A 137 5.83 -17.14 7.92
N SER A 138 6.16 -16.76 6.68
CA SER A 138 6.60 -15.41 6.33
C SER A 138 5.50 -14.36 6.51
N LEU A 139 4.25 -14.63 6.12
CA LEU A 139 3.13 -13.74 6.34
C LEU A 139 2.83 -13.56 7.84
N SER A 140 2.98 -14.62 8.64
CA SER A 140 2.85 -14.52 10.10
C SER A 140 3.97 -13.71 10.76
N ALA A 141 5.19 -13.73 10.20
CA ALA A 141 6.29 -12.89 10.64
C ALA A 141 6.00 -11.40 10.39
N ILE A 142 5.43 -11.05 9.23
CA ILE A 142 5.00 -9.68 8.91
C ILE A 142 3.83 -9.26 9.81
N GLU A 143 2.83 -10.12 9.98
CA GLU A 143 1.71 -9.87 10.90
C GLU A 143 2.17 -9.57 12.33
N SER A 144 3.17 -10.32 12.83
CA SER A 144 3.73 -10.08 14.15
C SER A 144 4.29 -8.65 14.27
N ALA A 145 5.02 -8.18 13.27
CA ALA A 145 5.54 -6.80 13.23
C ALA A 145 4.40 -5.77 13.18
N ALA A 146 3.37 -6.02 12.37
CA ALA A 146 2.19 -5.16 12.27
C ALA A 146 1.45 -5.04 13.62
N LYS A 147 1.26 -6.17 14.33
CA LYS A 147 0.65 -6.21 15.66
C LYS A 147 1.47 -5.47 16.72
N ASP A 148 2.78 -5.66 16.73
CA ASP A 148 3.68 -4.98 17.68
C ASP A 148 3.60 -3.45 17.53
N LEU A 149 3.55 -2.97 16.29
CA LEU A 149 3.52 -1.53 15.97
C LEU A 149 2.10 -0.94 15.90
N GLY A 150 1.08 -1.78 15.77
CA GLY A 150 -0.32 -1.34 15.71
C GLY A 150 -0.73 -0.77 14.34
N VAL A 151 -0.13 -1.25 13.26
CA VAL A 151 -0.46 -0.88 11.87
C VAL A 151 -1.45 -1.88 11.27
N ARG A 152 -2.42 -1.41 10.50
CA ARG A 152 -3.37 -2.25 9.77
C ARG A 152 -2.70 -2.77 8.50
N THR A 153 -2.88 -4.07 8.19
CA THR A 153 -2.23 -4.67 7.03
C THR A 153 -3.12 -5.67 6.29
N CYS A 154 -3.00 -5.70 4.97
CA CYS A 154 -3.56 -6.73 4.10
C CYS A 154 -2.38 -7.44 3.42
N LEU A 155 -2.20 -8.73 3.68
CA LEU A 155 -1.03 -9.48 3.27
C LEU A 155 -1.35 -10.52 2.19
N CYS A 156 -0.41 -10.74 1.29
CA CYS A 156 -0.40 -11.88 0.40
C CYS A 156 1.02 -12.33 0.10
N TYR A 157 1.19 -13.61 -0.21
CA TYR A 157 2.46 -14.19 -0.65
C TYR A 157 2.51 -14.29 -2.18
N GLU A 158 3.60 -13.90 -2.78
CA GLU A 158 3.86 -13.89 -4.21
C GLU A 158 4.09 -15.32 -4.76
N ILE A 159 3.03 -16.00 -5.21
CA ILE A 159 3.12 -17.30 -5.87
C ILE A 159 3.84 -17.16 -7.20
N SER A 160 4.83 -18.05 -7.44
CA SER A 160 5.60 -18.08 -8.69
C SER A 160 6.21 -19.46 -8.90
N ASP A 161 6.25 -19.90 -10.15
CA ASP A 161 6.84 -21.20 -10.56
C ASP A 161 8.35 -21.12 -10.83
N ARG A 162 8.95 -19.94 -10.68
CA ARG A 162 10.36 -19.67 -11.03
C ARG A 162 11.37 -20.54 -10.28
N ASP A 163 11.05 -21.01 -9.08
CA ASP A 163 11.91 -21.89 -8.27
C ASP A 163 11.32 -23.32 -8.16
N GLY A 164 10.45 -23.70 -9.09
CA GLY A 164 9.87 -25.03 -9.25
C GLY A 164 8.55 -25.24 -8.52
N MET A 165 7.81 -26.28 -8.93
CA MET A 165 6.43 -26.54 -8.49
C MET A 165 6.30 -26.82 -6.99
N ASP A 166 7.33 -27.36 -6.32
CA ASP A 166 7.28 -27.58 -4.88
C ASP A 166 7.21 -26.25 -4.13
N LYS A 167 7.99 -25.24 -4.56
CA LYS A 167 7.94 -23.88 -4.01
C LYS A 167 6.63 -23.16 -4.35
N SER A 168 6.09 -23.38 -5.55
CA SER A 168 4.77 -22.87 -5.94
C SER A 168 3.68 -23.40 -5.01
N ARG A 169 3.65 -24.69 -4.76
CA ARG A 169 2.68 -25.31 -3.85
C ARG A 169 2.84 -24.82 -2.41
N GLU A 170 4.08 -24.68 -1.94
CA GLU A 170 4.37 -24.10 -0.62
C GLU A 170 3.83 -22.67 -0.54
N SER A 171 4.04 -21.84 -1.57
CA SER A 171 3.54 -20.45 -1.66
C SER A 171 2.01 -20.37 -1.69
N VAL A 172 1.36 -21.27 -2.43
CA VAL A 172 -0.11 -21.40 -2.42
C VAL A 172 -0.61 -21.72 -1.01
N MET A 173 0.02 -22.68 -0.33
CA MET A 173 -0.39 -23.08 1.03
C MET A 173 -0.13 -21.98 2.06
N GLU A 174 0.94 -21.20 1.95
CA GLU A 174 1.18 -20.02 2.80
C GLU A 174 0.02 -19.03 2.69
N ASN A 175 -0.38 -18.64 1.45
CA ASN A 175 -1.56 -17.80 1.22
C ASN A 175 -2.83 -18.41 1.82
N VAL A 176 -3.14 -19.67 1.50
CA VAL A 176 -4.38 -20.34 1.97
C VAL A 176 -4.47 -20.36 3.48
N ASN A 177 -3.37 -20.71 4.16
CA ASN A 177 -3.33 -20.76 5.61
C ASN A 177 -3.49 -19.37 6.22
N PHE A 178 -2.79 -18.38 5.68
CA PHE A 178 -2.89 -17.02 6.19
C PHE A 178 -4.26 -16.39 5.90
N ILE A 179 -4.87 -16.63 4.74
CA ILE A 179 -6.22 -16.17 4.41
C ILE A 179 -7.23 -16.73 5.43
N LYS A 180 -7.16 -18.04 5.75
CA LYS A 180 -8.04 -18.65 6.75
C LYS A 180 -7.85 -18.02 8.13
N HIS A 181 -6.61 -17.73 8.52
CA HIS A 181 -6.28 -17.04 9.75
C HIS A 181 -6.88 -15.62 9.77
N ALA A 182 -6.65 -14.82 8.72
CA ALA A 182 -7.15 -13.45 8.60
C ALA A 182 -8.68 -13.37 8.56
N LEU A 183 -9.36 -14.33 7.91
CA LEU A 183 -10.83 -14.40 7.89
C LEU A 183 -11.43 -14.73 9.27
N ALA A 184 -10.67 -15.37 10.15
CA ALA A 184 -11.07 -15.67 11.53
C ALA A 184 -10.73 -14.55 12.52
N ASP A 185 -9.99 -13.52 12.09
CA ASP A 185 -9.62 -12.38 12.94
C ASP A 185 -10.74 -11.34 12.99
N ASP A 186 -11.12 -10.95 14.20
CA ASP A 186 -12.18 -9.96 14.44
C ASP A 186 -11.65 -8.55 14.76
N SER A 187 -10.33 -8.36 14.79
CA SER A 187 -9.69 -7.10 15.17
C SER A 187 -9.92 -5.96 14.17
N ASP A 188 -10.26 -6.30 12.92
CA ASP A 188 -10.30 -5.36 11.77
C ASP A 188 -8.95 -4.72 11.45
N MET A 189 -7.85 -5.38 11.86
CA MET A 189 -6.48 -4.93 11.65
C MET A 189 -5.73 -5.77 10.62
N ILE A 190 -6.20 -6.98 10.35
CA ILE A 190 -5.55 -7.95 9.47
C ILE A 190 -6.54 -8.38 8.39
N ALA A 191 -6.09 -8.34 7.14
CA ALA A 191 -6.78 -8.90 5.99
C ALA A 191 -5.79 -9.67 5.11
N ALA A 192 -6.30 -10.42 4.14
CA ALA A 192 -5.46 -11.19 3.23
C ALA A 192 -6.04 -11.27 1.82
N MET A 193 -5.17 -11.50 0.86
CA MET A 193 -5.47 -11.76 -0.54
C MET A 193 -4.74 -13.02 -1.00
N MET A 194 -5.12 -13.58 -2.15
CA MET A 194 -4.35 -14.62 -2.82
C MET A 194 -3.31 -13.93 -3.71
N GLY A 195 -2.03 -13.94 -3.30
CA GLY A 195 -0.94 -13.29 -4.04
C GLY A 195 -0.48 -14.14 -5.23
N MET A 196 -0.21 -13.49 -6.34
CA MET A 196 0.40 -14.08 -7.53
C MET A 196 1.47 -13.12 -8.05
N HIS A 197 2.63 -13.62 -8.50
CA HIS A 197 3.65 -12.73 -9.04
C HIS A 197 3.17 -12.03 -10.32
N ALA A 198 3.21 -12.71 -11.45
CA ALA A 198 2.82 -12.16 -12.75
C ALA A 198 2.50 -13.29 -13.72
N SER A 199 1.81 -12.97 -14.83
CA SER A 199 1.39 -13.95 -15.83
C SER A 199 2.55 -14.82 -16.34
N PHE A 200 3.71 -14.23 -16.57
CA PHE A 200 4.88 -14.94 -17.15
C PHE A 200 5.61 -15.88 -16.17
N THR A 201 5.28 -15.86 -14.90
CA THR A 201 5.90 -16.73 -13.88
C THR A 201 4.94 -17.76 -13.30
N ILE A 202 3.73 -17.86 -13.82
CA ILE A 202 2.70 -18.75 -13.31
C ILE A 202 2.14 -19.61 -14.46
N SER A 203 2.25 -20.93 -14.30
CA SER A 203 1.68 -21.91 -15.22
C SER A 203 0.17 -22.04 -15.04
N ASP A 204 -0.48 -22.67 -16.01
CA ASP A 204 -1.90 -23.00 -15.93
C ASP A 204 -2.18 -23.99 -14.79
N GLU A 205 -1.26 -24.94 -14.51
CA GLU A 205 -1.34 -25.84 -13.33
C GLU A 205 -1.40 -25.06 -12.01
N THR A 206 -0.57 -24.04 -11.87
CA THR A 206 -0.55 -23.21 -10.65
C THR A 206 -1.79 -22.32 -10.56
N MET A 207 -2.31 -21.81 -11.68
CA MET A 207 -3.58 -21.05 -11.69
C MET A 207 -4.77 -21.94 -11.28
N GLU A 208 -4.82 -23.18 -11.78
CA GLU A 208 -5.83 -24.16 -11.39
C GLU A 208 -5.78 -24.44 -9.89
N LEU A 209 -4.57 -24.72 -9.36
CA LEU A 209 -4.35 -24.97 -7.94
C LEU A 209 -4.78 -23.77 -7.06
N CYS A 210 -4.47 -22.55 -7.49
CA CYS A 210 -4.91 -21.35 -6.79
C CYS A 210 -6.43 -21.24 -6.75
N ASN A 211 -7.12 -21.48 -7.88
CA ASN A 211 -8.58 -21.43 -7.95
C ASN A 211 -9.24 -22.52 -7.07
N GLU A 212 -8.66 -23.73 -7.04
CA GLU A 212 -9.18 -24.82 -6.22
C GLU A 212 -9.05 -24.55 -4.71
N LEU A 213 -7.93 -23.97 -4.28
CA LEU A 213 -7.58 -23.85 -2.86
C LEU A 213 -7.90 -22.49 -2.24
N LYS A 214 -8.10 -21.45 -3.06
CA LYS A 214 -8.41 -20.09 -2.57
C LYS A 214 -9.69 -20.10 -1.75
N PRO A 215 -9.64 -19.66 -0.47
CA PRO A 215 -10.86 -19.51 0.33
C PRO A 215 -11.81 -18.46 -0.28
N ASP A 216 -13.11 -18.67 -0.08
CA ASP A 216 -14.13 -17.70 -0.47
C ASP A 216 -13.96 -16.36 0.26
N GLY A 217 -14.45 -15.29 -0.35
CA GLY A 217 -14.49 -13.96 0.26
C GLY A 217 -13.26 -13.11 0.05
N VAL A 218 -12.19 -13.62 -0.57
CA VAL A 218 -10.99 -12.86 -0.95
C VAL A 218 -10.77 -12.88 -2.46
N GLY A 219 -10.04 -11.87 -2.97
CA GLY A 219 -9.61 -11.79 -4.36
C GLY A 219 -8.13 -12.09 -4.51
N TYR A 220 -7.62 -11.78 -5.69
CA TYR A 220 -6.22 -11.94 -6.06
C TYR A 220 -5.48 -10.61 -6.03
N HIS A 221 -4.16 -10.66 -5.78
CA HIS A 221 -3.25 -9.53 -5.96
C HIS A 221 -2.11 -9.98 -6.88
N ILE A 222 -1.96 -9.36 -8.05
CA ILE A 222 -1.03 -9.80 -9.11
C ILE A 222 -0.48 -8.60 -9.87
N HIS A 223 0.81 -8.65 -10.25
CA HIS A 223 1.40 -7.70 -11.20
C HIS A 223 0.94 -8.02 -12.62
N VAL A 224 0.51 -7.01 -13.35
CA VAL A 224 -0.08 -7.18 -14.68
C VAL A 224 0.58 -6.24 -15.68
N ALA A 225 1.16 -6.81 -16.72
CA ALA A 225 1.72 -6.06 -17.83
C ALA A 225 2.65 -4.91 -17.40
N GLU A 226 3.46 -5.12 -16.36
CA GLU A 226 4.42 -4.14 -15.86
C GLU A 226 5.54 -3.94 -16.87
N GLY A 227 6.19 -5.01 -17.30
CA GLY A 227 7.18 -4.98 -18.37
C GLY A 227 6.59 -5.48 -19.70
N ILE A 228 7.06 -4.92 -20.81
CA ILE A 228 6.64 -5.36 -22.16
C ILE A 228 6.91 -6.86 -22.41
N TYR A 229 7.88 -7.43 -21.71
CA TYR A 229 8.21 -8.85 -21.78
C TYR A 229 7.03 -9.72 -21.32
N ASP A 230 6.34 -9.36 -20.23
CA ASP A 230 5.20 -10.10 -19.71
C ASP A 230 4.11 -10.24 -20.78
N LEU A 231 3.79 -9.14 -21.49
CA LEU A 231 2.86 -9.16 -22.60
C LEU A 231 3.34 -10.06 -23.76
N HIS A 232 4.59 -9.93 -24.17
CA HIS A 232 5.13 -10.70 -25.30
C HIS A 232 5.17 -12.20 -24.98
N GLN A 233 5.53 -12.55 -23.76
CA GLN A 233 5.57 -13.95 -23.32
C GLN A 233 4.15 -14.54 -23.31
N CYS A 234 3.17 -13.81 -22.74
CA CYS A 234 1.78 -14.27 -22.70
C CYS A 234 1.18 -14.46 -24.11
N LEU A 235 1.43 -13.54 -25.03
CA LEU A 235 1.04 -13.68 -26.44
C LEU A 235 1.69 -14.90 -27.10
N LYS A 236 2.97 -15.15 -26.84
CA LYS A 236 3.72 -16.28 -27.42
C LYS A 236 3.23 -17.63 -26.90
N GLU A 237 3.01 -17.75 -25.60
CA GLU A 237 2.73 -19.04 -24.94
C GLU A 237 1.24 -19.37 -24.87
N HIS A 238 0.41 -18.35 -24.70
CA HIS A 238 -1.04 -18.53 -24.53
C HIS A 238 -1.87 -17.99 -25.69
N SER A 239 -1.27 -17.29 -26.67
CA SER A 239 -1.98 -16.62 -27.78
C SER A 239 -3.06 -15.64 -27.30
N LYS A 240 -2.88 -15.06 -26.11
CA LYS A 240 -3.78 -14.13 -25.42
C LYS A 240 -3.01 -12.99 -24.80
N ARG A 241 -3.69 -11.87 -24.57
CA ARG A 241 -3.15 -10.81 -23.73
C ARG A 241 -3.34 -11.18 -22.24
N ILE A 242 -2.67 -10.45 -21.35
CA ILE A 242 -2.58 -10.86 -19.94
C ILE A 242 -3.95 -10.84 -19.27
N VAL A 243 -4.70 -9.75 -19.42
CA VAL A 243 -6.02 -9.61 -18.78
C VAL A 243 -7.02 -10.61 -19.34
N ASP A 244 -6.96 -10.92 -20.66
CA ASP A 244 -7.76 -11.99 -21.27
C ASP A 244 -7.46 -13.36 -20.63
N ARG A 245 -6.17 -13.67 -20.40
CA ARG A 245 -5.78 -14.90 -19.72
C ARG A 245 -6.31 -14.96 -18.29
N LEU A 246 -6.19 -13.86 -17.54
CA LEU A 246 -6.69 -13.78 -16.17
C LEU A 246 -8.22 -13.88 -16.12
N TYR A 247 -8.92 -13.32 -17.10
CA TYR A 247 -10.37 -13.43 -17.23
C TYR A 247 -10.81 -14.89 -17.42
N ASP A 248 -10.16 -15.62 -18.34
CA ASP A 248 -10.47 -17.03 -18.60
C ASP A 248 -10.24 -17.93 -17.38
N TRP A 249 -9.27 -17.58 -16.53
CA TRP A 249 -8.97 -18.28 -15.29
C TRP A 249 -9.80 -17.81 -14.08
N ASN A 250 -10.81 -16.92 -14.30
CA ASN A 250 -11.64 -16.36 -13.21
C ASN A 250 -10.83 -15.68 -12.10
N ILE A 251 -9.70 -15.07 -12.44
CA ILE A 251 -8.87 -14.32 -11.50
C ILE A 251 -9.45 -12.92 -11.25
N LEU A 252 -10.10 -12.32 -12.27
CA LEU A 252 -10.69 -11.00 -12.16
C LEU A 252 -11.92 -11.00 -11.24
N GLY A 253 -12.24 -9.87 -10.65
CA GLY A 253 -13.41 -9.70 -9.80
C GLY A 253 -13.27 -8.54 -8.80
N PRO A 254 -14.36 -8.23 -8.06
CA PRO A 254 -14.44 -7.01 -7.25
C PRO A 254 -13.45 -6.94 -6.08
N LYS A 255 -12.83 -8.06 -5.69
CA LYS A 255 -11.78 -8.10 -4.66
C LYS A 255 -10.38 -8.35 -5.24
N THR A 256 -10.22 -8.39 -6.56
CA THR A 256 -8.92 -8.55 -7.21
C THR A 256 -8.26 -7.19 -7.44
N LEU A 257 -6.97 -7.11 -7.17
CA LEU A 257 -6.12 -5.93 -7.34
C LEU A 257 -5.00 -6.23 -8.34
N LEU A 258 -4.96 -5.48 -9.44
CA LEU A 258 -3.96 -5.60 -10.49
C LEU A 258 -2.88 -4.53 -10.32
N GLY A 259 -1.63 -4.91 -10.13
CA GLY A 259 -0.50 -3.99 -10.07
C GLY A 259 -0.12 -3.47 -11.45
N HIS A 260 0.24 -2.18 -11.55
CA HIS A 260 0.82 -1.47 -12.70
C HIS A 260 -0.06 -1.30 -13.92
N CYS A 261 -0.45 -2.36 -14.62
CA CYS A 261 -1.26 -2.31 -15.85
C CYS A 261 -0.68 -1.37 -16.93
N ILE A 262 0.66 -1.40 -17.17
CA ILE A 262 1.33 -0.46 -18.07
C ILE A 262 1.01 -0.77 -19.53
N TYR A 263 1.11 -2.04 -19.94
CA TYR A 263 0.98 -2.47 -21.33
C TYR A 263 -0.37 -3.11 -21.65
N ILE A 264 -1.44 -2.65 -21.00
CA ILE A 264 -2.83 -3.05 -21.32
C ILE A 264 -3.40 -2.23 -22.47
N ASN A 265 -4.43 -2.75 -23.11
CA ASN A 265 -5.18 -2.05 -24.17
C ASN A 265 -6.63 -1.74 -23.72
N GLU A 266 -7.39 -1.10 -24.60
CA GLU A 266 -8.76 -0.68 -24.30
C GLU A 266 -9.71 -1.85 -24.03
N HIS A 267 -9.59 -2.97 -24.76
CA HIS A 267 -10.36 -4.18 -24.49
C HIS A 267 -10.07 -4.76 -23.10
N GLU A 268 -8.80 -4.79 -22.68
CA GLU A 268 -8.43 -5.24 -21.36
C GLU A 268 -8.97 -4.32 -20.26
N MET A 269 -9.02 -2.99 -20.50
CA MET A 269 -9.67 -2.05 -19.58
C MET A 269 -11.18 -2.30 -19.49
N ASP A 270 -11.85 -2.67 -20.59
CA ASP A 270 -13.27 -3.01 -20.56
C ASP A 270 -13.53 -4.27 -19.73
N LEU A 271 -12.70 -5.30 -19.84
CA LEU A 271 -12.77 -6.51 -18.99
C LEU A 271 -12.55 -6.18 -17.49
N ILE A 272 -11.56 -5.35 -17.19
CA ILE A 272 -11.30 -4.88 -15.81
C ILE A 272 -12.53 -4.16 -15.25
N LYS A 273 -13.15 -3.30 -16.04
CA LYS A 273 -14.36 -2.56 -15.65
C LYS A 273 -15.58 -3.47 -15.47
N GLU A 274 -15.84 -4.36 -16.42
CA GLU A 274 -16.99 -5.27 -16.41
C GLU A 274 -16.95 -6.23 -15.21
N THR A 275 -15.77 -6.63 -14.78
CA THR A 275 -15.56 -7.51 -13.63
C THR A 275 -15.44 -6.76 -12.30
N ASP A 276 -15.56 -5.41 -12.29
CA ASP A 276 -15.33 -4.55 -11.12
C ASP A 276 -13.96 -4.80 -10.46
N THR A 277 -12.95 -5.18 -11.24
CA THR A 277 -11.59 -5.42 -10.80
C THR A 277 -10.89 -4.08 -10.52
N MET A 278 -10.04 -4.05 -9.48
CA MET A 278 -9.28 -2.86 -9.08
C MET A 278 -7.90 -2.86 -9.70
N VAL A 279 -7.34 -1.66 -9.88
CA VAL A 279 -5.98 -1.45 -10.37
C VAL A 279 -5.21 -0.60 -9.34
N VAL A 280 -3.90 -0.78 -9.25
CA VAL A 280 -3.01 0.11 -8.47
C VAL A 280 -1.85 0.61 -9.32
N HIS A 281 -1.67 1.93 -9.32
CA HIS A 281 -0.58 2.63 -10.01
C HIS A 281 0.57 2.89 -9.05
N ASN A 282 1.80 2.55 -9.46
CA ASN A 282 3.03 2.66 -8.67
C ASN A 282 4.03 3.55 -9.43
N PRO A 283 3.92 4.88 -9.34
CA PRO A 283 4.63 5.78 -10.27
C PRO A 283 6.14 5.72 -10.14
N GLU A 284 6.70 5.71 -8.93
CA GLU A 284 8.15 5.66 -8.71
C GLU A 284 8.75 4.38 -9.25
N SER A 285 8.11 3.25 -8.99
CA SER A 285 8.55 1.93 -9.46
C SER A 285 8.51 1.86 -10.98
N ASN A 286 7.40 2.25 -11.61
CA ASN A 286 7.27 2.24 -13.06
C ASN A 286 8.36 3.06 -13.75
N MET A 287 8.72 4.21 -13.16
CA MET A 287 9.78 5.09 -13.68
C MET A 287 11.17 4.55 -13.35
N GLY A 288 11.41 4.15 -12.10
CA GLY A 288 12.71 3.70 -11.63
C GLY A 288 13.16 2.38 -12.25
N ASN A 289 12.23 1.47 -12.50
CA ASN A 289 12.45 0.21 -13.22
C ASN A 289 12.45 0.40 -14.76
N ALA A 290 12.23 1.62 -15.24
CA ALA A 290 12.13 1.97 -16.66
C ALA A 290 11.07 1.14 -17.43
N CYS A 291 9.98 0.78 -16.76
CA CYS A 291 8.90 -0.02 -17.33
C CYS A 291 7.99 0.78 -18.24
N GLY A 292 7.77 2.06 -17.97
CA GLY A 292 6.93 2.94 -18.78
C GLY A 292 5.86 3.68 -17.96
N CYS A 293 4.89 4.25 -18.67
CA CYS A 293 3.78 4.99 -18.07
C CYS A 293 2.45 4.27 -18.40
N PRO A 294 1.66 3.87 -17.40
CA PRO A 294 0.37 3.22 -17.63
C PRO A 294 -0.68 4.22 -18.13
N PRO A 295 -1.76 3.75 -18.78
CA PRO A 295 -2.89 4.57 -19.21
C PRO A 295 -3.81 4.93 -18.03
N THR A 296 -3.23 5.50 -16.98
CA THR A 296 -3.90 5.74 -15.68
C THR A 296 -5.07 6.73 -15.81
N MET A 297 -4.92 7.76 -16.66
CA MET A 297 -5.98 8.75 -16.85
C MET A 297 -7.21 8.09 -17.51
N GLU A 298 -6.98 7.23 -18.50
CA GLU A 298 -8.02 6.47 -19.19
C GLU A 298 -8.72 5.51 -18.22
N LEU A 299 -7.99 4.79 -17.39
CA LEU A 299 -8.55 3.91 -16.36
C LEU A 299 -9.50 4.67 -15.42
N VAL A 300 -9.04 5.80 -14.88
CA VAL A 300 -9.85 6.63 -13.96
C VAL A 300 -11.07 7.23 -14.68
N HIS A 301 -10.91 7.70 -15.94
CA HIS A 301 -12.01 8.27 -16.74
C HIS A 301 -13.04 7.21 -17.16
N LYS A 302 -12.62 5.96 -17.38
CA LYS A 302 -13.55 4.83 -17.57
C LYS A 302 -14.30 4.46 -16.29
N GLY A 303 -13.93 5.01 -15.13
CA GLY A 303 -14.54 4.73 -13.84
C GLY A 303 -14.04 3.41 -13.22
N ILE A 304 -12.87 2.92 -13.61
CA ILE A 304 -12.18 1.80 -12.98
C ILE A 304 -11.60 2.29 -11.65
N VAL A 305 -11.80 1.54 -10.57
CA VAL A 305 -11.20 1.85 -9.27
C VAL A 305 -9.70 1.66 -9.38
N THR A 306 -8.99 2.77 -9.56
CA THR A 306 -7.53 2.80 -9.69
C THR A 306 -6.95 3.50 -8.47
N GLY A 307 -6.23 2.77 -7.63
CA GLY A 307 -5.54 3.28 -6.45
C GLY A 307 -4.12 3.75 -6.75
N LEU A 308 -3.47 4.26 -5.71
CA LEU A 308 -2.07 4.69 -5.70
C LEU A 308 -1.30 3.85 -4.68
N GLY A 309 -0.22 3.22 -5.10
CA GLY A 309 0.72 2.46 -4.27
C GLY A 309 2.14 2.98 -4.42
N THR A 310 3.05 2.42 -3.63
CA THR A 310 4.46 2.80 -3.61
C THR A 310 5.39 1.73 -4.16
N ASP A 311 4.92 0.49 -4.24
CA ASP A 311 5.76 -0.65 -4.60
C ASP A 311 7.00 -0.76 -3.67
N GLY A 312 8.12 -1.21 -4.13
CA GLY A 312 9.38 -1.31 -3.37
C GLY A 312 10.20 0.00 -3.28
N TYR A 313 9.60 1.19 -3.44
CA TYR A 313 10.35 2.44 -3.59
C TYR A 313 10.30 3.36 -2.36
N THR A 314 9.12 3.72 -1.88
CA THR A 314 8.96 4.68 -0.78
C THR A 314 7.85 4.24 0.17
N HIS A 315 7.74 4.87 1.34
CA HIS A 315 6.61 4.73 2.26
C HIS A 315 5.86 6.06 2.41
N ASP A 316 6.13 7.04 1.52
CA ASP A 316 5.51 8.37 1.52
C ASP A 316 4.49 8.50 0.39
N MET A 317 3.21 8.39 0.73
CA MET A 317 2.10 8.51 -0.23
C MET A 317 1.98 9.91 -0.84
N LEU A 318 2.50 10.96 -0.18
CA LEU A 318 2.54 12.32 -0.74
C LEU A 318 3.64 12.45 -1.79
N GLU A 319 4.75 11.74 -1.62
CA GLU A 319 5.80 11.61 -2.65
C GLU A 319 5.23 10.93 -3.89
N SER A 320 4.59 9.75 -3.72
CA SER A 320 3.94 9.02 -4.83
C SER A 320 2.90 9.87 -5.56
N TRP A 321 2.10 10.64 -4.83
CA TRP A 321 1.17 11.59 -5.45
C TRP A 321 1.90 12.64 -6.30
N LYS A 322 2.96 13.24 -5.75
CA LYS A 322 3.74 14.28 -6.45
C LYS A 322 4.39 13.71 -7.72
N VAL A 323 4.99 12.53 -7.62
CA VAL A 323 5.62 11.84 -8.77
C VAL A 323 4.56 11.48 -9.82
N ALA A 324 3.43 10.88 -9.44
CA ALA A 324 2.34 10.59 -10.37
C ALA A 324 1.80 11.84 -11.08
N ASN A 325 1.62 12.95 -10.34
CA ASN A 325 1.15 14.21 -10.92
C ASN A 325 2.12 14.75 -12.01
N ILE A 326 3.42 14.71 -11.73
CA ILE A 326 4.44 15.18 -12.66
C ILE A 326 4.59 14.21 -13.84
N LEU A 327 4.60 12.89 -13.58
CA LEU A 327 4.72 11.86 -14.60
C LEU A 327 3.66 12.02 -15.68
N HIS A 328 2.38 12.08 -15.30
CA HIS A 328 1.29 12.11 -16.28
C HIS A 328 1.23 13.44 -17.03
N LYS A 329 1.50 14.58 -16.38
CA LYS A 329 1.63 15.87 -17.09
C LYS A 329 2.75 15.84 -18.12
N HIS A 330 3.89 15.28 -17.75
CA HIS A 330 5.05 15.18 -18.64
C HIS A 330 4.78 14.20 -19.79
N HIS A 331 4.23 13.03 -19.50
CA HIS A 331 3.96 11.98 -20.50
C HIS A 331 2.93 12.43 -21.54
N LEU A 332 1.84 13.05 -21.08
CA LEU A 332 0.76 13.52 -21.94
C LEU A 332 1.01 14.90 -22.58
N CYS A 333 2.06 15.62 -22.14
CA CYS A 333 2.30 17.02 -22.52
C CYS A 333 1.07 17.90 -22.26
N ASP A 334 0.27 17.59 -21.22
CA ASP A 334 -0.94 18.32 -20.85
C ASP A 334 -0.82 18.87 -19.42
N PRO A 335 -0.80 20.23 -19.24
CA PRO A 335 -0.73 20.83 -17.91
C PRO A 335 -2.00 20.62 -17.07
N ASN A 336 -3.11 20.22 -17.68
CA ASN A 336 -4.38 19.98 -17.00
C ASN A 336 -4.55 18.52 -16.52
N ALA A 337 -3.76 17.58 -17.04
CA ALA A 337 -3.82 16.17 -16.60
C ALA A 337 -3.47 16.01 -15.11
N ALA A 338 -3.96 14.95 -14.48
CA ALA A 338 -3.58 14.50 -13.13
C ALA A 338 -3.96 15.44 -11.96
N TRP A 339 -4.72 16.50 -12.16
CA TRP A 339 -5.16 17.40 -11.07
C TRP A 339 -6.30 16.80 -10.23
N GLY A 340 -7.25 16.15 -10.86
CA GLY A 340 -8.39 15.49 -10.21
C GLY A 340 -8.16 14.01 -10.00
N GLU A 341 -7.52 13.36 -10.96
CA GLU A 341 -7.38 11.92 -11.05
C GLU A 341 -6.48 11.36 -9.93
N ILE A 342 -5.29 11.93 -9.73
CA ILE A 342 -4.35 11.41 -8.73
C ILE A 342 -4.85 11.62 -7.29
N PRO A 343 -5.37 12.81 -6.89
CA PRO A 343 -6.00 12.92 -5.56
C PRO A 343 -7.20 11.98 -5.37
N LYS A 344 -7.98 11.72 -6.42
CA LYS A 344 -9.07 10.73 -6.36
C LYS A 344 -8.51 9.33 -6.10
N MET A 345 -7.42 8.95 -6.75
CA MET A 345 -6.76 7.67 -6.52
C MET A 345 -6.30 7.54 -5.08
N LEU A 346 -5.57 8.53 -4.55
CA LEU A 346 -4.99 8.50 -3.21
C LEU A 346 -6.06 8.54 -2.11
N PHE A 347 -7.03 9.45 -2.21
CA PHE A 347 -7.94 9.73 -1.08
C PHE A 347 -9.29 9.01 -1.18
N GLU A 348 -9.78 8.71 -2.38
CA GLU A 348 -11.06 8.05 -2.58
C GLU A 348 -10.88 6.58 -2.95
N ASN A 349 -10.11 6.29 -4.01
CA ASN A 349 -10.00 4.93 -4.51
C ASN A 349 -9.20 4.01 -3.58
N ASN A 350 -8.12 4.50 -2.93
CA ASN A 350 -7.42 3.72 -1.91
C ASN A 350 -8.35 3.35 -0.74
N ALA A 351 -9.24 4.27 -0.35
CA ALA A 351 -10.26 3.98 0.64
C ALA A 351 -11.27 2.93 0.14
N ILE A 352 -11.71 3.01 -1.13
CA ILE A 352 -12.60 2.00 -1.74
C ILE A 352 -11.93 0.63 -1.74
N ILE A 353 -10.66 0.54 -2.15
CA ILE A 353 -9.87 -0.69 -2.15
C ILE A 353 -9.81 -1.28 -0.73
N ALA A 354 -9.40 -0.48 0.25
CA ALA A 354 -9.29 -0.94 1.63
C ALA A 354 -10.64 -1.38 2.21
N ASN A 355 -11.72 -0.66 1.92
CA ASN A 355 -13.07 -0.94 2.43
C ASN A 355 -13.69 -2.22 1.79
N ARG A 356 -13.10 -2.81 0.75
CA ARG A 356 -13.48 -4.15 0.27
C ARG A 356 -12.94 -5.27 1.17
N TYR A 357 -11.99 -4.96 2.06
CA TYR A 357 -11.31 -5.92 2.95
C TYR A 357 -11.56 -5.66 4.43
N PHE A 358 -11.68 -4.40 4.85
CA PHE A 358 -11.89 -3.99 6.23
C PHE A 358 -13.34 -3.57 6.48
N LYS A 359 -13.82 -3.79 7.71
CA LYS A 359 -15.24 -3.65 8.07
C LYS A 359 -15.64 -2.20 8.32
N LYS A 360 -14.76 -1.42 9.02
CA LYS A 360 -15.04 -0.02 9.34
C LYS A 360 -14.61 0.88 8.19
N PRO A 361 -15.38 1.94 7.88
CA PRO A 361 -14.99 2.90 6.86
C PRO A 361 -13.60 3.51 7.14
N LEU A 362 -12.68 3.38 6.19
CA LEU A 362 -11.34 3.96 6.18
C LEU A 362 -11.28 5.17 5.24
N GLY A 363 -10.27 6.04 5.42
CA GLY A 363 -10.01 7.18 4.54
C GLY A 363 -10.98 8.35 4.71
N VAL A 364 -11.77 8.39 5.78
CA VAL A 364 -12.75 9.43 6.05
C VAL A 364 -12.85 9.73 7.54
N LEU A 365 -12.99 11.03 7.91
CA LEU A 365 -13.31 11.44 9.28
C LEU A 365 -14.82 11.68 9.38
N LYS A 366 -15.54 10.68 9.84
CA LYS A 366 -16.97 10.76 10.17
C LYS A 366 -17.31 9.82 11.29
N GLU A 367 -18.42 10.07 11.97
CA GLU A 367 -18.94 9.18 13.02
C GLU A 367 -19.12 7.75 12.50
N GLY A 368 -18.66 6.77 13.28
CA GLY A 368 -18.69 5.35 12.95
C GLY A 368 -17.52 4.85 12.09
N ALA A 369 -16.67 5.75 11.55
CA ALA A 369 -15.48 5.36 10.81
C ALA A 369 -14.36 4.86 11.73
N ALA A 370 -13.37 4.16 11.17
CA ALA A 370 -12.17 3.76 11.88
C ALA A 370 -11.41 4.99 12.41
N ALA A 371 -10.89 4.87 13.62
CA ALA A 371 -10.13 5.93 14.27
C ALA A 371 -8.68 6.00 13.76
N ASP A 372 -8.53 6.29 12.47
CA ASP A 372 -7.26 6.43 11.76
C ASP A 372 -7.08 7.89 11.35
N VAL A 373 -6.23 8.61 12.08
CA VAL A 373 -6.10 10.07 11.98
C VAL A 373 -4.64 10.49 11.99
N ILE A 374 -4.29 11.45 11.15
CA ILE A 374 -2.98 12.10 11.18
C ILE A 374 -3.09 13.60 11.44
N VAL A 375 -2.03 14.16 12.02
CA VAL A 375 -1.80 15.59 12.12
C VAL A 375 -0.54 15.94 11.35
N MET A 376 -0.63 16.94 10.49
CA MET A 376 0.51 17.49 9.76
C MET A 376 0.83 18.89 10.28
N ASP A 377 2.11 19.17 10.54
CA ASP A 377 2.61 20.51 10.88
C ASP A 377 2.73 21.35 9.60
N TYR A 378 1.59 21.86 9.16
CA TYR A 378 1.49 22.67 7.96
C TYR A 378 0.72 23.96 8.22
N ASN A 379 1.40 25.09 8.06
CA ASN A 379 0.84 26.42 8.14
C ASN A 379 0.76 27.06 6.74
N PRO A 380 -0.42 27.12 6.10
CA PRO A 380 -0.54 27.62 4.74
C PRO A 380 -0.26 29.13 4.65
N LEU A 381 0.54 29.53 3.66
CA LEU A 381 0.81 30.95 3.35
C LEU A 381 -0.38 31.65 2.71
N THR A 382 -1.25 30.90 2.04
CA THR A 382 -2.47 31.37 1.41
C THR A 382 -3.69 30.73 2.08
N PRO A 383 -4.88 31.34 2.01
CA PRO A 383 -6.07 30.77 2.67
C PRO A 383 -6.37 29.34 2.18
N MET A 384 -6.47 28.40 3.11
CA MET A 384 -6.88 27.02 2.84
C MET A 384 -8.40 26.92 2.93
N ARG A 385 -9.02 26.25 1.96
CA ARG A 385 -10.49 26.02 1.87
C ARG A 385 -10.76 24.66 1.23
N ALA A 386 -11.99 24.16 1.32
CA ALA A 386 -12.40 22.87 0.77
C ALA A 386 -12.03 22.66 -0.71
N ASP A 387 -12.07 23.73 -1.51
CA ASP A 387 -11.81 23.70 -2.95
C ASP A 387 -10.33 23.72 -3.34
N ASN A 388 -9.43 24.02 -2.41
CA ASN A 388 -7.99 24.14 -2.71
C ASN A 388 -7.06 23.28 -1.82
N VAL A 389 -7.63 22.47 -0.91
CA VAL A 389 -6.83 21.62 0.00
C VAL A 389 -5.82 20.73 -0.74
N ASN A 390 -6.19 20.17 -1.89
CA ASN A 390 -5.29 19.31 -2.67
C ASN A 390 -4.08 20.08 -3.22
N GLY A 391 -4.25 21.34 -3.59
CA GLY A 391 -3.14 22.19 -4.01
C GLY A 391 -2.17 22.49 -2.86
N HIS A 392 -2.70 22.75 -1.66
CA HIS A 392 -1.87 22.94 -0.47
C HIS A 392 -1.06 21.68 -0.14
N LEU A 393 -1.72 20.51 -0.12
CA LEU A 393 -1.04 19.25 0.17
C LEU A 393 0.02 18.92 -0.89
N LEU A 394 -0.32 18.98 -2.18
CA LEU A 394 0.60 18.61 -3.27
C LEU A 394 1.87 19.46 -3.29
N PHE A 395 1.75 20.78 -3.07
CA PHE A 395 2.88 21.70 -3.21
C PHE A 395 3.52 22.09 -1.88
N GLY A 396 2.81 21.99 -0.79
CA GLY A 396 3.23 22.50 0.50
C GLY A 396 3.65 21.44 1.52
N THR A 397 3.42 20.14 1.23
CA THR A 397 3.66 19.09 2.23
C THR A 397 4.40 17.87 1.67
N THR A 398 4.97 17.11 2.58
CA THR A 398 5.61 15.80 2.41
C THR A 398 5.23 14.90 3.59
N GLY A 399 5.54 13.63 3.55
CA GLY A 399 5.35 12.74 4.70
C GLY A 399 6.10 13.19 5.97
N HIS A 400 7.19 13.95 5.82
CA HIS A 400 7.92 14.51 6.97
C HIS A 400 7.13 15.54 7.77
N ASP A 401 6.11 16.15 7.19
CA ASP A 401 5.23 17.10 7.90
C ASP A 401 4.22 16.42 8.82
N VAL A 402 4.06 15.08 8.72
CA VAL A 402 3.21 14.32 9.64
C VAL A 402 3.85 14.27 11.01
N VAL A 403 3.23 14.87 12.02
CA VAL A 403 3.75 14.94 13.39
C VAL A 403 3.03 14.00 14.37
N THR A 404 1.80 13.59 14.05
CA THR A 404 1.03 12.63 14.85
C THR A 404 0.35 11.63 13.94
N THR A 405 0.41 10.35 14.32
CA THR A 405 -0.24 9.24 13.61
C THR A 405 -1.02 8.39 14.61
N VAL A 406 -2.32 8.24 14.34
CA VAL A 406 -3.25 7.39 15.11
C VAL A 406 -3.78 6.32 14.19
N CYS A 407 -3.68 5.06 14.59
CA CYS A 407 -4.27 3.91 13.92
C CYS A 407 -5.18 3.16 14.88
N ASN A 408 -6.40 2.87 14.44
CA ASN A 408 -7.38 2.12 15.23
C ASN A 408 -7.58 2.71 16.66
N GLY A 409 -7.48 4.05 16.78
CA GLY A 409 -7.60 4.80 18.03
C GLY A 409 -6.37 4.79 18.95
N LYS A 410 -5.29 4.11 18.57
CA LYS A 410 -4.02 4.10 19.29
C LYS A 410 -3.06 5.14 18.71
N VAL A 411 -2.50 6.01 19.54
CA VAL A 411 -1.45 6.94 19.12
C VAL A 411 -0.16 6.16 18.88
N LEU A 412 0.28 6.07 17.62
CA LEU A 412 1.51 5.37 17.24
C LEU A 412 2.71 6.31 17.23
N MET A 413 2.49 7.56 16.83
CA MET A 413 3.50 8.62 16.80
C MET A 413 2.90 9.94 17.29
N LYS A 414 3.66 10.71 18.05
CA LYS A 414 3.31 12.06 18.49
C LYS A 414 4.56 12.95 18.49
N ASP A 415 4.42 14.17 18.00
CA ASP A 415 5.53 15.14 17.87
C ASP A 415 6.76 14.51 17.16
N ARG A 416 6.54 13.67 16.13
CA ARG A 416 7.53 12.89 15.37
C ARG A 416 8.23 11.76 16.17
N GLU A 417 7.87 11.54 17.42
CA GLU A 417 8.35 10.42 18.23
C GLU A 417 7.42 9.22 18.08
N VAL A 418 7.92 8.09 17.59
CA VAL A 418 7.20 6.81 17.53
C VAL A 418 7.15 6.22 18.94
N LEU A 419 5.94 5.96 19.43
CA LEU A 419 5.68 5.60 20.83
C LEU A 419 5.51 4.10 21.07
N VAL A 420 5.46 3.30 20.02
CA VAL A 420 5.03 1.88 20.09
C VAL A 420 6.21 0.90 20.15
N CYS A 421 7.44 1.38 19.97
CA CYS A 421 8.65 0.57 20.08
C CYS A 421 9.87 1.43 20.44
N ASP A 422 10.96 0.79 20.85
CA ASP A 422 12.29 1.38 20.90
C ASP A 422 12.88 1.41 19.49
N VAL A 423 12.69 2.54 18.78
CA VAL A 423 13.10 2.71 17.40
C VAL A 423 14.60 2.53 17.21
N ASP A 424 15.42 3.05 18.13
CA ASP A 424 16.88 2.97 18.01
C ASP A 424 17.36 1.52 18.08
N LYS A 425 16.78 0.74 18.97
CA LYS A 425 17.05 -0.69 19.08
C LYS A 425 16.59 -1.44 17.83
N VAL A 426 15.34 -1.26 17.38
CA VAL A 426 14.80 -1.92 16.19
C VAL A 426 15.67 -1.60 14.97
N MET A 427 16.06 -0.33 14.78
CA MET A 427 16.89 0.05 13.64
C MET A 427 18.34 -0.47 13.76
N ALA A 428 18.85 -0.69 14.97
CA ALA A 428 20.13 -1.37 15.16
C ALA A 428 20.05 -2.84 14.75
N ASP A 429 19.00 -3.54 15.18
CA ASP A 429 18.74 -4.95 14.81
C ASP A 429 18.54 -5.08 13.29
N CYS A 430 17.78 -4.17 12.66
CA CYS A 430 17.60 -4.12 11.21
C CYS A 430 18.93 -3.93 10.47
N ARG A 431 19.79 -3.00 10.91
CA ARG A 431 21.09 -2.76 10.26
C ARG A 431 22.00 -3.98 10.34
N GLN A 432 22.03 -4.66 11.49
CA GLN A 432 22.82 -5.88 11.64
C GLN A 432 22.29 -6.97 10.69
N SER A 433 20.98 -7.20 10.69
CA SER A 433 20.35 -8.24 9.90
C SER A 433 20.44 -7.97 8.39
N ALA A 434 20.30 -6.70 7.96
CA ALA A 434 20.52 -6.31 6.58
C ALA A 434 21.98 -6.49 6.12
N GLN A 435 22.97 -6.29 7.03
CA GLN A 435 24.36 -6.57 6.73
C GLN A 435 24.60 -8.08 6.56
N GLU A 436 24.02 -8.92 7.42
CA GLU A 436 24.09 -10.38 7.31
C GLU A 436 23.48 -10.86 5.98
N LEU A 437 22.35 -10.29 5.55
CA LEU A 437 21.74 -10.55 4.24
C LEU A 437 22.69 -10.15 3.09
N ALA A 438 23.28 -8.96 3.17
CA ALA A 438 24.21 -8.46 2.16
C ALA A 438 25.45 -9.34 2.03
N ASP A 439 26.01 -9.81 3.15
CA ASP A 439 27.14 -10.69 3.20
C ASP A 439 26.81 -12.07 2.60
N ASP A 440 25.64 -12.63 2.93
CA ASP A 440 25.18 -13.91 2.37
C ASP A 440 24.99 -13.83 0.84
N ILE A 441 24.31 -12.80 0.34
CA ILE A 441 24.10 -12.55 -1.09
C ILE A 441 25.45 -12.43 -1.84
N ASN A 442 26.45 -11.79 -1.24
CA ASN A 442 27.75 -11.54 -1.89
C ASN A 442 28.79 -12.64 -1.65
N GLY A 443 28.38 -13.76 -1.03
CA GLY A 443 29.25 -14.92 -0.79
C GLY A 443 30.24 -14.72 0.35
N GLY A 444 29.92 -13.89 1.31
CA GLY A 444 30.72 -13.55 2.49
C GLY A 444 30.56 -14.53 3.67
N LYS A 445 30.49 -15.85 3.43
CA LYS A 445 30.63 -16.88 4.48
C LYS A 445 31.98 -17.49 4.48
#